data_8d64c8f3aee75fb66325ecd8ee6a1462
#
_entry.id   8d64c8f3aee75fb66325ecd8ee6a1462
#
_cell.length_a   1.000
_cell.length_b   1.000
_cell.length_c   1.000
_cell.angle_alpha   90.00
_cell.angle_beta   90.00
_cell.angle_gamma   90.00
#
_symmetry.space_group_name_H-M   'P 1'
#
loop_
_entity.id
_entity.type
_entity.pdbx_description
1 polymer ?
#
loop_
_entity_poly.entity_id
_entity_poly.type
_entity_poly.pdbx_seq_one_letter_code
_entity_poly.pdbx_strand_id
1 'polypeptide(L)'
;MAIDAKHELSIYKALKSDRAYWDTWWQQINEFALPRRAYITENETTPDGQQYDRVYDTTAYQAVAGLSNMMTSRLTPFNQQWKQWGMAPELQDNDEAVSWMASMSEISLKYTADSTFYREIHSVNEDKAGPGTGCLYLGHGKRKFFDYKHIELGSYSFTEDSEGIADAIWREFKVTGLQAKEMFPEGNFTGKLGKAINPSQPGEYIDKHNILQIVRPRKDYNPNMVDKANMPYEEIYIDIEGENVIEEGGYETFPFMVSRFQKWGNHHVWGVSPCRKAMPAIHQANFLQEMADELVELQVRPRFKQLASMVGQVDLRAGGRTLGESVEQLESLKEWATAGRPDIGQARLEAKQQDIRALFFHSLWQPLSDTTRDVTATEIDERRRQDELLFSPTLNSYMVDSQPLAKREYQMMMAAGKHPPIPATILEYMGDTGKLPDPVMSTKTELTMAID
;
A
#
# COMPACT_ATOMS: atom_id res chain seq x y z
N MET A 1 -16.18 -31.67 5.32
CA MET A 1 -15.27 -32.47 4.46
C MET A 1 -13.85 -32.09 4.85
N ALA A 2 -12.91 -33.05 4.86
CA ALA A 2 -11.51 -32.70 5.07
C ALA A 2 -11.02 -31.82 3.91
N ILE A 3 -10.33 -30.73 4.24
CA ILE A 3 -9.81 -29.79 3.23
C ILE A 3 -8.67 -30.44 2.49
N ASP A 4 -8.75 -30.48 1.16
CA ASP A 4 -7.67 -30.98 0.30
C ASP A 4 -6.66 -29.85 0.01
N ALA A 5 -5.50 -29.90 0.69
CA ALA A 5 -4.43 -28.93 0.52
C ALA A 5 -3.96 -28.79 -0.94
N LYS A 6 -3.92 -29.90 -1.70
CA LYS A 6 -3.48 -29.87 -3.12
C LYS A 6 -4.48 -29.12 -3.99
N HIS A 7 -5.76 -29.32 -3.75
CA HIS A 7 -6.81 -28.59 -4.46
C HIS A 7 -6.71 -27.08 -4.19
N GLU A 8 -6.56 -26.67 -2.93
CA GLU A 8 -6.43 -25.28 -2.54
C GLU A 8 -5.17 -24.62 -3.13
N LEU A 9 -4.04 -25.35 -3.13
CA LEU A 9 -2.81 -24.89 -3.78
C LEU A 9 -2.98 -24.74 -5.30
N SER A 10 -3.81 -25.55 -5.95
CA SER A 10 -4.10 -25.42 -7.38
C SER A 10 -4.92 -24.13 -7.67
N ILE A 11 -5.89 -23.82 -6.83
CA ILE A 11 -6.67 -22.57 -6.90
C ILE A 11 -5.73 -21.36 -6.72
N TYR A 12 -4.87 -21.40 -5.71
CA TYR A 12 -3.91 -20.31 -5.48
C TYR A 12 -2.96 -20.11 -6.68
N LYS A 13 -2.45 -21.17 -7.27
CA LYS A 13 -1.61 -21.10 -8.48
C LYS A 13 -2.36 -20.47 -9.65
N ALA A 14 -3.64 -20.80 -9.84
CA ALA A 14 -4.46 -20.18 -10.89
C ALA A 14 -4.66 -18.67 -10.65
N LEU A 15 -4.97 -18.25 -9.41
CA LEU A 15 -5.10 -16.85 -9.04
C LEU A 15 -3.77 -16.08 -9.21
N LYS A 16 -2.64 -16.69 -8.87
CA LYS A 16 -1.31 -16.11 -9.06
C LYS A 16 -0.99 -15.94 -10.55
N SER A 17 -1.39 -16.90 -11.39
CA SER A 17 -1.24 -16.80 -12.84
C SER A 17 -2.10 -15.69 -13.45
N ASP A 18 -3.34 -15.51 -12.99
CA ASP A 18 -4.21 -14.42 -13.43
C ASP A 18 -3.63 -13.05 -13.02
N ARG A 19 -3.00 -12.96 -11.85
CA ARG A 19 -2.35 -11.76 -11.35
C ARG A 19 -1.05 -11.40 -12.07
N ALA A 20 -0.38 -12.33 -12.77
CA ALA A 20 0.97 -12.16 -13.31
C ALA A 20 1.16 -10.90 -14.19
N TYR A 21 0.10 -10.52 -14.94
CA TYR A 21 0.11 -9.28 -15.71
C TYR A 21 0.23 -8.04 -14.80
N TRP A 22 -0.46 -8.04 -13.67
CA TRP A 22 -0.43 -6.96 -12.69
C TRP A 22 0.90 -6.91 -11.94
N ASP A 23 1.45 -8.07 -11.59
CA ASP A 23 2.75 -8.19 -10.92
C ASP A 23 3.86 -7.50 -11.74
N THR A 24 3.87 -7.67 -13.06
CA THR A 24 4.83 -7.01 -13.95
C THR A 24 4.67 -5.48 -13.93
N TRP A 25 3.42 -4.98 -13.94
CA TRP A 25 3.15 -3.55 -13.84
C TRP A 25 3.53 -2.96 -12.49
N TRP A 26 3.22 -3.65 -11.42
CA TRP A 26 3.58 -3.20 -10.07
C TRP A 26 5.09 -3.19 -9.87
N GLN A 27 5.81 -4.15 -10.42
CA GLN A 27 7.26 -4.16 -10.43
C GLN A 27 7.81 -2.88 -11.08
N GLN A 28 7.34 -2.53 -12.28
CA GLN A 28 7.77 -1.32 -12.98
C GLN A 28 7.42 -0.04 -12.20
N ILE A 29 6.21 0.04 -11.65
CA ILE A 29 5.80 1.19 -10.84
C ILE A 29 6.71 1.34 -9.64
N ASN A 30 6.98 0.24 -8.94
CA ASN A 30 7.77 0.27 -7.71
C ASN A 30 9.24 0.60 -7.99
N GLU A 31 9.81 0.17 -9.11
CA GLU A 31 11.19 0.54 -9.51
C GLU A 31 11.41 2.06 -9.56
N PHE A 32 10.43 2.83 -10.04
CA PHE A 32 10.55 4.29 -10.19
C PHE A 32 9.91 5.10 -9.07
N ALA A 33 8.83 4.58 -8.47
CA ALA A 33 8.01 5.33 -7.52
C ALA A 33 8.12 4.85 -6.06
N LEU A 34 8.41 3.56 -5.83
CA LEU A 34 8.57 2.94 -4.51
C LEU A 34 9.75 1.95 -4.51
N PRO A 35 10.99 2.38 -4.73
CA PRO A 35 12.14 1.48 -4.93
C PRO A 35 12.34 0.45 -3.80
N ARG A 36 11.98 0.79 -2.56
CA ARG A 36 12.05 -0.12 -1.40
C ARG A 36 11.16 -1.36 -1.52
N ARG A 37 10.15 -1.34 -2.42
CA ARG A 37 9.18 -2.41 -2.65
C ARG A 37 9.28 -3.01 -4.06
N ALA A 38 10.40 -2.77 -4.75
CA ALA A 38 10.62 -3.21 -6.13
C ALA A 38 11.13 -4.65 -6.21
N TYR A 39 10.43 -5.59 -5.54
CA TYR A 39 10.73 -7.03 -5.57
C TYR A 39 9.47 -7.90 -5.62
N ILE A 40 8.51 -7.51 -6.45
CA ILE A 40 7.27 -8.26 -6.65
C ILE A 40 7.49 -9.48 -7.54
N THR A 41 8.19 -9.28 -8.66
CA THR A 41 8.57 -10.36 -9.60
C THR A 41 10.00 -10.83 -9.41
N GLU A 42 10.86 -9.98 -8.86
CA GLU A 42 12.25 -10.28 -8.55
C GLU A 42 12.40 -10.79 -7.11
N ASN A 43 13.41 -11.61 -6.88
CA ASN A 43 13.72 -12.04 -5.51
C ASN A 43 14.33 -10.89 -4.72
N GLU A 44 13.92 -10.75 -3.45
CA GLU A 44 14.57 -9.88 -2.48
C GLU A 44 16.01 -10.33 -2.30
N THR A 45 16.96 -9.62 -2.94
CA THR A 45 18.36 -10.03 -2.92
C THR A 45 19.10 -9.44 -1.74
N THR A 46 19.14 -8.15 -1.59
CA THR A 46 19.77 -7.46 -0.44
C THR A 46 19.04 -6.15 -0.16
N PRO A 47 18.95 -5.70 1.11
CA PRO A 47 18.35 -4.41 1.44
C PRO A 47 18.99 -3.21 0.73
N ASP A 48 20.26 -3.33 0.35
CA ASP A 48 21.05 -2.31 -0.38
C ASP A 48 21.16 -2.64 -1.88
N GLY A 49 20.31 -3.54 -2.40
CA GLY A 49 20.34 -3.93 -3.80
C GLY A 49 20.13 -2.74 -4.74
N GLN A 50 20.52 -2.92 -5.98
CA GLN A 50 20.54 -1.95 -7.10
C GLN A 50 19.18 -1.30 -7.44
N GLN A 51 18.26 -1.22 -6.49
CA GLN A 51 16.90 -0.70 -6.68
C GLN A 51 16.87 0.80 -7.02
N TYR A 52 17.89 1.55 -6.59
CA TYR A 52 18.01 2.99 -6.84
C TYR A 52 18.89 3.34 -8.04
N ASP A 53 19.68 2.41 -8.56
CA ASP A 53 20.66 2.67 -9.62
C ASP A 53 20.03 3.11 -10.96
N ARG A 54 18.73 2.84 -11.14
CA ARG A 54 17.99 3.22 -12.35
C ARG A 54 17.12 4.46 -12.19
N VAL A 55 17.12 5.07 -11.00
CA VAL A 55 16.28 6.23 -10.69
C VAL A 55 17.11 7.50 -10.77
N TYR A 56 17.08 8.18 -11.90
CA TYR A 56 17.73 9.48 -12.12
C TYR A 56 16.82 10.65 -11.72
N ASP A 57 15.50 10.51 -11.88
CA ASP A 57 14.50 11.52 -11.50
C ASP A 57 13.66 11.05 -10.31
N THR A 58 13.68 11.81 -9.21
CA THR A 58 12.98 11.49 -7.97
C THR A 58 11.56 12.05 -7.88
N THR A 59 11.06 12.72 -8.92
CA THR A 59 9.76 13.40 -8.92
C THR A 59 8.61 12.42 -8.66
N ALA A 60 8.65 11.22 -9.24
CA ALA A 60 7.63 10.20 -9.03
C ALA A 60 7.60 9.70 -7.58
N TYR A 61 8.77 9.45 -6.99
CA TYR A 61 8.89 9.05 -5.59
C TYR A 61 8.33 10.12 -4.64
N GLN A 62 8.70 11.39 -4.87
CA GLN A 62 8.18 12.52 -4.08
C GLN A 62 6.67 12.67 -4.23
N ALA A 63 6.14 12.48 -5.44
CA ALA A 63 4.72 12.58 -5.72
C ALA A 63 3.90 11.48 -5.04
N VAL A 64 4.37 10.22 -5.05
CA VAL A 64 3.74 9.12 -4.31
C VAL A 64 3.78 9.39 -2.80
N ALA A 65 4.93 9.79 -2.26
CA ALA A 65 5.06 10.13 -0.85
C ALA A 65 4.15 11.30 -0.45
N GLY A 66 4.08 12.37 -1.25
CA GLY A 66 3.20 13.51 -1.02
C GLY A 66 1.72 13.11 -1.01
N LEU A 67 1.28 12.34 -2.00
CA LEU A 67 -0.11 11.86 -2.09
C LEU A 67 -0.45 10.92 -0.93
N SER A 68 0.41 9.97 -0.57
CA SER A 68 0.17 9.05 0.55
C SER A 68 0.12 9.76 1.91
N ASN A 69 1.00 10.75 2.13
CA ASN A 69 0.98 11.60 3.31
C ASN A 69 -0.32 12.41 3.40
N MET A 70 -0.75 13.00 2.29
CA MET A 70 -2.00 13.75 2.20
C MET A 70 -3.21 12.84 2.49
N MET A 71 -3.27 11.65 1.88
CA MET A 71 -4.32 10.67 2.17
C MET A 71 -4.34 10.30 3.65
N THR A 72 -3.18 9.99 4.24
CA THR A 72 -3.10 9.61 5.66
C THR A 72 -3.54 10.75 6.57
N SER A 73 -3.09 11.96 6.30
CA SER A 73 -3.40 13.13 7.14
C SER A 73 -4.85 13.60 7.03
N ARG A 74 -5.51 13.41 5.88
CA ARG A 74 -6.90 13.81 5.66
C ARG A 74 -7.91 12.72 6.03
N LEU A 75 -7.63 11.46 5.70
CA LEU A 75 -8.55 10.35 5.97
C LEU A 75 -8.48 9.85 7.40
N THR A 76 -7.26 9.80 7.98
CA THR A 76 -7.02 9.20 9.30
C THR A 76 -6.10 10.06 10.17
N PRO A 77 -6.47 11.34 10.47
CA PRO A 77 -5.62 12.21 11.27
C PRO A 77 -5.49 11.70 12.72
N PHE A 78 -4.24 11.61 13.22
CA PHE A 78 -3.94 11.05 14.53
C PHE A 78 -4.61 11.79 15.71
N ASN A 79 -4.67 13.11 15.64
CA ASN A 79 -5.12 13.97 16.76
C ASN A 79 -6.58 14.43 16.65
N GLN A 80 -7.37 13.80 15.78
CA GLN A 80 -8.76 14.19 15.56
C GLN A 80 -9.67 12.96 15.54
N GLN A 81 -10.94 13.17 15.86
CA GLN A 81 -11.96 12.16 15.67
C GLN A 81 -12.31 12.10 14.17
N TRP A 82 -11.68 11.17 13.46
CA TRP A 82 -11.83 11.03 12.01
C TRP A 82 -12.85 9.95 11.62
N LYS A 83 -13.16 9.03 12.51
CA LYS A 83 -14.20 8.01 12.28
C LYS A 83 -15.33 8.20 13.28
N GLN A 84 -16.54 8.04 12.79
CA GLN A 84 -17.75 7.99 13.59
C GLN A 84 -18.62 6.86 13.06
N TRP A 85 -19.16 6.06 13.96
CA TRP A 85 -20.11 5.03 13.60
C TRP A 85 -21.52 5.58 13.76
N GLY A 86 -22.27 5.57 12.67
CA GLY A 86 -23.70 5.81 12.65
C GLY A 86 -24.47 4.52 12.90
N MET A 87 -25.74 4.68 13.19
CA MET A 87 -26.69 3.57 13.33
C MET A 87 -27.24 3.11 11.99
N ALA A 88 -27.66 1.84 11.93
CA ALA A 88 -28.46 1.32 10.83
C ALA A 88 -29.74 2.18 10.64
N PRO A 89 -30.27 2.28 9.41
CA PRO A 89 -31.40 3.16 9.09
C PRO A 89 -32.64 2.97 9.99
N GLU A 90 -32.87 1.75 10.48
CA GLU A 90 -34.00 1.40 11.34
C GLU A 90 -33.92 2.03 12.74
N LEU A 91 -32.74 2.41 13.19
CA LEU A 91 -32.49 2.97 14.53
C LEU A 91 -31.95 4.40 14.51
N GLN A 92 -31.91 5.06 13.33
CA GLN A 92 -31.37 6.42 13.20
C GLN A 92 -32.17 7.48 13.97
N ASP A 93 -33.47 7.28 14.13
CA ASP A 93 -34.35 8.21 14.85
C ASP A 93 -34.34 8.02 16.36
N ASN A 94 -33.56 7.07 16.89
CA ASN A 94 -33.47 6.79 18.31
C ASN A 94 -32.20 7.41 18.92
N ASP A 95 -32.36 8.49 19.68
CA ASP A 95 -31.27 9.24 20.29
C ASP A 95 -30.36 8.40 21.21
N GLU A 96 -30.94 7.43 21.96
CA GLU A 96 -30.17 6.56 22.85
C GLU A 96 -29.28 5.61 22.06
N ALA A 97 -29.81 5.02 20.97
CA ALA A 97 -29.08 4.13 20.12
C ALA A 97 -27.95 4.86 19.39
N VAL A 98 -28.23 6.05 18.85
CA VAL A 98 -27.25 6.91 18.18
C VAL A 98 -26.14 7.33 19.14
N SER A 99 -26.49 7.79 20.35
CA SER A 99 -25.52 8.18 21.39
C SER A 99 -24.64 7.00 21.82
N TRP A 100 -25.22 5.81 21.97
CA TRP A 100 -24.48 4.61 22.28
C TRP A 100 -23.47 4.25 21.20
N MET A 101 -23.86 4.28 19.92
CA MET A 101 -22.97 3.98 18.79
C MET A 101 -21.84 5.03 18.67
N ALA A 102 -22.14 6.31 18.94
CA ALA A 102 -21.14 7.35 19.00
C ALA A 102 -20.11 7.06 20.10
N SER A 103 -20.55 6.63 21.28
CA SER A 103 -19.68 6.22 22.39
C SER A 103 -18.83 5.01 22.03
N MET A 104 -19.40 4.04 21.31
CA MET A 104 -18.66 2.87 20.77
C MET A 104 -17.54 3.31 19.82
N SER A 105 -17.84 4.25 18.94
CA SER A 105 -16.84 4.75 17.97
C SER A 105 -15.69 5.49 18.67
N GLU A 106 -15.96 6.25 19.74
CA GLU A 106 -14.92 6.87 20.57
C GLU A 106 -14.00 5.84 21.23
N ILE A 107 -14.58 4.78 21.80
CA ILE A 107 -13.81 3.71 22.45
C ILE A 107 -12.97 2.98 21.39
N SER A 108 -13.55 2.68 20.23
CA SER A 108 -12.81 2.08 19.10
C SER A 108 -11.64 2.96 18.66
N LEU A 109 -11.83 4.28 18.57
CA LEU A 109 -10.77 5.22 18.20
C LEU A 109 -9.61 5.20 19.21
N LYS A 110 -9.89 5.10 20.52
CA LYS A 110 -8.87 4.97 21.58
C LYS A 110 -8.05 3.68 21.41
N TYR A 111 -8.70 2.53 21.15
CA TYR A 111 -8.00 1.28 20.88
C TYR A 111 -7.22 1.31 19.57
N THR A 112 -7.75 1.98 18.54
CA THR A 112 -7.05 2.20 17.27
C THR A 112 -5.80 3.06 17.48
N ALA A 113 -5.89 4.13 18.28
CA ALA A 113 -4.74 4.99 18.58
C ALA A 113 -3.64 4.27 19.37
N ASP A 114 -4.02 3.34 20.26
CA ASP A 114 -3.04 2.52 20.99
C ASP A 114 -2.45 1.37 20.15
N SER A 115 -3.01 1.08 18.99
CA SER A 115 -2.62 -0.03 18.12
C SER A 115 -1.45 0.31 17.18
N THR A 116 -1.21 -0.56 16.19
CA THR A 116 -0.26 -0.36 15.08
C THR A 116 -0.87 0.40 13.91
N PHE A 117 -2.15 0.77 13.96
CA PHE A 117 -2.95 1.29 12.85
C PHE A 117 -2.27 2.42 12.06
N TYR A 118 -1.84 3.48 12.74
CA TYR A 118 -1.32 4.67 12.05
C TYR A 118 -0.02 4.41 11.27
N ARG A 119 0.78 3.45 11.71
CA ARG A 119 1.96 3.01 10.97
C ARG A 119 1.56 2.20 9.73
N GLU A 120 0.64 1.26 9.91
CA GLU A 120 0.26 0.32 8.86
C GLU A 120 -0.62 0.99 7.79
N ILE A 121 -1.53 1.89 8.17
CA ILE A 121 -2.40 2.59 7.22
C ILE A 121 -1.62 3.53 6.29
N HIS A 122 -0.51 4.10 6.76
CA HIS A 122 0.37 4.86 5.89
C HIS A 122 0.95 4.00 4.78
N SER A 123 1.43 2.79 5.11
CA SER A 123 1.93 1.83 4.12
C SER A 123 0.84 1.37 3.14
N VAL A 124 -0.41 1.20 3.59
CA VAL A 124 -1.56 0.94 2.71
C VAL A 124 -1.80 2.11 1.74
N ASN A 125 -1.69 3.35 2.22
CA ASN A 125 -1.86 4.53 1.38
C ASN A 125 -0.71 4.71 0.37
N GLU A 126 0.53 4.30 0.71
CA GLU A 126 1.63 4.23 -0.26
C GLU A 126 1.33 3.24 -1.38
N ASP A 127 0.81 2.04 -1.05
CA ASP A 127 0.40 1.05 -2.05
C ASP A 127 -0.79 1.53 -2.89
N LYS A 128 -1.70 2.32 -2.33
CA LYS A 128 -2.78 2.95 -3.10
C LYS A 128 -2.27 4.03 -4.04
N ALA A 129 -1.36 4.87 -3.59
CA ALA A 129 -0.80 5.96 -4.40
C ALA A 129 0.14 5.46 -5.50
N GLY A 130 0.94 4.44 -5.24
CA GLY A 130 1.87 3.81 -6.17
C GLY A 130 1.20 2.75 -7.05
N PRO A 131 1.15 1.48 -6.64
CA PRO A 131 0.55 0.41 -7.45
C PRO A 131 -0.97 0.50 -7.62
N GLY A 132 -1.71 1.08 -6.66
CA GLY A 132 -3.15 1.35 -6.78
C GLY A 132 -4.06 0.51 -5.89
N THR A 133 -3.54 -0.49 -5.17
CA THR A 133 -4.30 -1.34 -4.25
C THR A 133 -3.50 -1.56 -2.98
N GLY A 134 -4.10 -1.32 -1.84
CA GLY A 134 -3.50 -1.60 -0.54
C GLY A 134 -4.40 -2.52 0.29
N CYS A 135 -3.80 -3.35 1.13
CA CYS A 135 -4.50 -4.31 1.98
C CYS A 135 -4.07 -4.15 3.44
N LEU A 136 -5.07 -4.10 4.33
CA LEU A 136 -4.89 -4.03 5.77
C LEU A 136 -5.59 -5.22 6.43
N TYR A 137 -4.89 -5.95 7.27
CA TYR A 137 -5.43 -7.02 8.12
C TYR A 137 -5.71 -6.51 9.52
N LEU A 138 -6.80 -6.94 10.13
CA LEU A 138 -7.13 -6.70 11.54
C LEU A 138 -7.31 -8.03 12.29
N GLY A 139 -6.47 -8.24 13.28
CA GLY A 139 -6.55 -9.37 14.20
C GLY A 139 -6.49 -8.97 15.66
N HIS A 140 -6.55 -9.97 16.54
CA HIS A 140 -6.32 -9.79 17.97
C HIS A 140 -4.82 -9.68 18.25
N GLY A 141 -4.41 -8.63 18.94
CA GLY A 141 -3.03 -8.48 19.38
C GLY A 141 -2.75 -9.23 20.70
N LYS A 142 -1.52 -9.73 20.84
CA LYS A 142 -1.05 -10.34 22.11
C LYS A 142 -0.85 -9.30 23.22
N ARG A 143 -0.44 -8.09 22.88
CA ARG A 143 -0.11 -7.00 23.81
C ARG A 143 -1.13 -5.87 23.78
N LYS A 144 -1.74 -5.62 22.62
CA LYS A 144 -2.72 -4.57 22.36
C LYS A 144 -4.00 -5.21 21.88
N PHE A 145 -5.12 -4.55 22.06
CA PHE A 145 -6.42 -5.13 21.71
C PHE A 145 -6.55 -5.35 20.20
N PHE A 146 -6.26 -4.31 19.40
CA PHE A 146 -6.21 -4.39 17.95
C PHE A 146 -4.77 -4.57 17.46
N ASP A 147 -4.57 -5.48 16.50
CA ASP A 147 -3.31 -5.67 15.77
C ASP A 147 -3.57 -5.49 14.28
N TYR A 148 -3.18 -4.33 13.76
CA TYR A 148 -3.29 -4.05 12.34
C TYR A 148 -1.96 -4.38 11.65
N LYS A 149 -2.06 -4.99 10.47
CA LYS A 149 -0.89 -5.32 9.64
C LYS A 149 -1.15 -4.94 8.20
N HIS A 150 -0.26 -4.18 7.64
CA HIS A 150 -0.18 -3.98 6.20
C HIS A 150 0.21 -5.30 5.54
N ILE A 151 -0.48 -5.66 4.46
CA ILE A 151 -0.18 -6.83 3.66
C ILE A 151 0.44 -6.36 2.35
N GLU A 152 1.69 -6.75 2.14
CA GLU A 152 2.46 -6.33 0.98
C GLU A 152 1.83 -6.81 -0.33
N LEU A 153 1.74 -5.91 -1.29
CA LEU A 153 1.28 -6.24 -2.64
C LEU A 153 2.22 -7.26 -3.28
N GLY A 154 1.65 -8.18 -4.05
CA GLY A 154 2.41 -9.33 -4.59
C GLY A 154 2.37 -10.57 -3.69
N SER A 155 2.13 -10.41 -2.37
CA SER A 155 2.01 -11.53 -1.44
C SER A 155 0.60 -12.14 -1.35
N TYR A 156 -0.41 -11.49 -1.92
CA TYR A 156 -1.80 -11.94 -1.83
C TYR A 156 -2.53 -11.87 -3.18
N SER A 157 -3.57 -12.67 -3.32
CA SER A 157 -4.61 -12.56 -4.35
C SER A 157 -5.96 -12.56 -3.65
N PHE A 158 -6.95 -11.89 -4.21
CA PHE A 158 -8.28 -11.82 -3.62
C PHE A 158 -9.38 -11.90 -4.69
N THR A 159 -10.57 -12.22 -4.26
CA THR A 159 -11.78 -12.20 -5.08
C THR A 159 -12.81 -11.24 -4.49
N GLU A 160 -13.81 -10.90 -5.28
CA GLU A 160 -14.91 -10.03 -4.92
C GLU A 160 -16.22 -10.80 -4.95
N ASP A 161 -17.15 -10.36 -4.13
CA ASP A 161 -18.55 -10.77 -4.20
C ASP A 161 -19.28 -10.12 -5.39
N SER A 162 -20.59 -10.37 -5.51
CA SER A 162 -21.45 -9.80 -6.57
C SER A 162 -21.60 -8.26 -6.47
N GLU A 163 -21.29 -7.67 -5.33
CA GLU A 163 -21.35 -6.22 -5.07
C GLU A 163 -20.02 -5.53 -5.32
N GLY A 164 -18.95 -6.30 -5.61
CA GLY A 164 -17.61 -5.80 -5.87
C GLY A 164 -16.80 -5.49 -4.62
N ILE A 165 -17.21 -6.07 -3.48
CA ILE A 165 -16.49 -6.00 -2.20
C ILE A 165 -15.60 -7.24 -2.09
N ALA A 166 -14.38 -7.06 -1.58
CA ALA A 166 -13.46 -8.17 -1.34
C ALA A 166 -14.03 -9.11 -0.26
N ASP A 167 -14.21 -10.38 -0.59
CA ASP A 167 -14.81 -11.39 0.29
C ASP A 167 -13.91 -12.59 0.55
N ALA A 168 -12.91 -12.84 -0.29
CA ALA A 168 -11.96 -13.91 -0.08
C ALA A 168 -10.53 -13.50 -0.45
N ILE A 169 -9.55 -14.02 0.30
CA ILE A 169 -8.13 -13.71 0.13
C ILE A 169 -7.27 -14.97 0.28
N TRP A 170 -6.24 -15.07 -0.55
CA TRP A 170 -5.15 -16.05 -0.50
C TRP A 170 -3.85 -15.29 -0.33
N ARG A 171 -3.20 -15.47 0.82
CA ARG A 171 -2.00 -14.74 1.19
C ARG A 171 -0.84 -15.70 1.44
N GLU A 172 0.27 -15.50 0.73
CA GLU A 172 1.54 -16.19 0.96
C GLU A 172 2.44 -15.35 1.87
N PHE A 173 2.99 -15.94 2.90
CA PHE A 173 3.94 -15.27 3.78
C PHE A 173 5.00 -16.25 4.29
N LYS A 174 6.16 -15.70 4.69
CA LYS A 174 7.31 -16.46 5.12
C LYS A 174 7.45 -16.41 6.63
N VAL A 175 7.66 -17.56 7.24
CA VAL A 175 7.92 -17.69 8.69
C VAL A 175 9.06 -18.64 8.96
N THR A 176 9.78 -18.43 10.07
CA THR A 176 10.73 -19.42 10.57
C THR A 176 9.98 -20.53 11.31
N GLY A 177 10.61 -21.70 11.48
CA GLY A 177 9.98 -22.80 12.20
C GLY A 177 9.53 -22.45 13.62
N LEU A 178 10.31 -21.62 14.33
CA LEU A 178 9.93 -21.14 15.67
C LEU A 178 8.72 -20.23 15.65
N GLN A 179 8.67 -19.32 14.68
CA GLN A 179 7.50 -18.44 14.50
C GLN A 179 6.24 -19.24 14.15
N ALA A 180 6.36 -20.27 13.31
CA ALA A 180 5.26 -21.16 12.97
C ALA A 180 4.73 -21.89 14.23
N LYS A 181 5.62 -22.41 15.09
CA LYS A 181 5.24 -23.04 16.34
C LYS A 181 4.55 -22.08 17.31
N GLU A 182 4.97 -20.82 17.36
CA GLU A 182 4.34 -19.80 18.20
C GLU A 182 2.97 -19.37 17.66
N MET A 183 2.82 -19.30 16.35
CA MET A 183 1.55 -18.95 15.68
C MET A 183 0.53 -20.07 15.78
N PHE A 184 0.97 -21.32 15.63
CA PHE A 184 0.14 -22.52 15.58
C PHE A 184 0.60 -23.55 16.61
N PRO A 185 0.28 -23.36 17.92
CA PRO A 185 0.77 -24.26 18.98
C PRO A 185 0.33 -25.72 18.79
N GLU A 186 -0.85 -25.94 18.22
CA GLU A 186 -1.46 -27.26 17.94
C GLU A 186 -1.41 -27.62 16.45
N GLY A 187 -0.64 -26.86 15.66
CA GLY A 187 -0.57 -27.04 14.20
C GLY A 187 -0.01 -28.39 13.79
N ASN A 188 -0.55 -28.94 12.70
CA ASN A 188 -0.05 -30.16 12.08
C ASN A 188 1.14 -29.85 11.16
N PHE A 189 2.34 -29.99 11.68
CA PHE A 189 3.57 -29.72 10.94
C PHE A 189 4.16 -31.00 10.36
N THR A 190 4.42 -31.02 9.06
CA THR A 190 5.01 -32.14 8.35
C THR A 190 6.24 -31.71 7.54
N GLY A 191 7.00 -32.66 7.01
CA GLY A 191 8.09 -32.40 6.08
C GLY A 191 9.23 -31.54 6.65
N LYS A 192 9.65 -30.54 5.90
CA LYS A 192 10.74 -29.63 6.28
C LYS A 192 10.32 -28.70 7.43
N LEU A 193 9.11 -28.14 7.36
CA LEU A 193 8.59 -27.27 8.39
C LEU A 193 8.49 -28.01 9.74
N GLY A 194 8.05 -29.30 9.72
CA GLY A 194 7.99 -30.14 10.91
C GLY A 194 9.37 -30.37 11.58
N LYS A 195 10.45 -30.36 10.81
CA LYS A 195 11.81 -30.39 11.38
C LYS A 195 12.24 -29.03 11.92
N ALA A 196 11.91 -27.96 11.23
CA ALA A 196 12.31 -26.60 11.56
C ALA A 196 11.65 -26.05 12.85
N ILE A 197 10.54 -26.63 13.34
CA ILE A 197 9.92 -26.22 14.61
C ILE A 197 10.78 -26.55 15.85
N ASN A 198 11.73 -27.50 15.74
CA ASN A 198 12.69 -27.83 16.77
C ASN A 198 14.11 -27.83 16.17
N PRO A 199 14.66 -26.65 15.84
CA PRO A 199 15.89 -26.53 15.10
C PRO A 199 17.07 -27.10 15.90
N SER A 200 17.90 -27.91 15.23
CA SER A 200 19.11 -28.54 15.81
C SER A 200 20.39 -27.86 15.31
N GLN A 201 20.33 -27.18 14.14
CA GLN A 201 21.47 -26.51 13.53
C GLN A 201 21.24 -25.00 13.46
N PRO A 202 22.29 -24.15 13.54
CA PRO A 202 22.15 -22.70 13.49
C PRO A 202 21.42 -22.16 12.26
N GLY A 203 21.57 -22.77 11.08
CA GLY A 203 20.86 -22.36 9.84
C GLY A 203 19.36 -22.54 9.93
N GLU A 204 18.87 -23.59 10.58
CA GLU A 204 17.45 -23.88 10.71
C GLU A 204 16.67 -22.80 11.50
N TYR A 205 17.35 -21.99 12.33
CA TYR A 205 16.73 -20.88 13.07
C TYR A 205 16.30 -19.73 12.17
N ILE A 206 16.97 -19.55 11.04
CA ILE A 206 16.72 -18.44 10.08
C ILE A 206 16.07 -18.90 8.80
N ASP A 207 15.98 -20.22 8.55
CA ASP A 207 15.32 -20.76 7.37
C ASP A 207 13.82 -20.37 7.37
N LYS A 208 13.37 -19.81 6.25
CA LYS A 208 12.01 -19.33 6.08
C LYS A 208 11.20 -20.33 5.26
N HIS A 209 10.02 -20.64 5.73
CA HIS A 209 9.04 -21.54 5.07
C HIS A 209 7.84 -20.74 4.60
N ASN A 210 7.34 -21.06 3.42
CA ASN A 210 6.18 -20.39 2.82
C ASN A 210 4.89 -21.02 3.33
N ILE A 211 4.04 -20.21 3.96
CA ILE A 211 2.71 -20.60 4.41
C ILE A 211 1.68 -19.83 3.59
N LEU A 212 0.64 -20.54 3.14
CA LEU A 212 -0.53 -19.97 2.50
C LEU A 212 -1.65 -19.83 3.54
N GLN A 213 -2.13 -18.61 3.74
CA GLN A 213 -3.35 -18.30 4.49
C GLN A 213 -4.48 -18.09 3.49
N ILE A 214 -5.60 -18.77 3.70
CA ILE A 214 -6.82 -18.62 2.90
C ILE A 214 -7.92 -18.17 3.84
N VAL A 215 -8.61 -17.08 3.49
CA VAL A 215 -9.82 -16.64 4.20
C VAL A 215 -10.90 -16.43 3.17
N ARG A 216 -12.02 -17.10 3.31
CA ARG A 216 -13.15 -17.01 2.38
C ARG A 216 -14.49 -17.32 3.06
N PRO A 217 -15.65 -16.92 2.47
CA PRO A 217 -16.96 -17.27 2.98
C PRO A 217 -17.15 -18.80 3.05
N ARG A 218 -17.65 -19.28 4.17
CA ARG A 218 -17.99 -20.70 4.38
C ARG A 218 -19.39 -20.96 3.88
N LYS A 219 -19.55 -21.97 3.00
CA LYS A 219 -20.85 -22.31 2.41
C LYS A 219 -21.80 -22.99 3.42
N ASP A 220 -21.23 -23.87 4.24
CA ASP A 220 -21.99 -24.69 5.18
C ASP A 220 -21.52 -24.35 6.62
N TYR A 221 -22.19 -23.43 7.29
CA TYR A 221 -21.95 -23.12 8.70
C TYR A 221 -23.27 -23.11 9.47
N ASN A 222 -23.18 -23.42 10.77
CA ASN A 222 -24.34 -23.39 11.67
C ASN A 222 -24.25 -22.15 12.57
N PRO A 223 -25.10 -21.12 12.37
CA PRO A 223 -25.03 -19.87 13.16
C PRO A 223 -25.36 -20.06 14.65
N ASN A 224 -25.92 -21.21 15.04
CA ASN A 224 -26.23 -21.52 16.45
C ASN A 224 -25.06 -22.16 17.21
N MET A 225 -23.94 -22.42 16.54
CA MET A 225 -22.72 -22.97 17.15
C MET A 225 -21.62 -21.89 17.18
N VAL A 226 -20.94 -21.77 18.33
CA VAL A 226 -19.93 -20.71 18.58
C VAL A 226 -18.50 -21.23 18.41
N ASP A 227 -18.31 -22.35 17.74
CA ASP A 227 -16.99 -22.91 17.49
C ASP A 227 -16.35 -22.37 16.19
N LYS A 228 -15.02 -22.42 16.10
CA LYS A 228 -14.26 -21.92 14.94
C LYS A 228 -14.70 -22.57 13.61
N ALA A 229 -15.20 -23.80 13.65
CA ALA A 229 -15.65 -24.55 12.48
C ALA A 229 -17.01 -24.07 11.94
N ASN A 230 -17.78 -23.32 12.71
CA ASN A 230 -19.10 -22.82 12.33
C ASN A 230 -19.18 -21.29 12.19
N MET A 231 -18.02 -20.64 12.06
CA MET A 231 -17.98 -19.21 11.74
C MET A 231 -18.22 -18.94 10.25
N PRO A 232 -18.83 -17.80 9.88
CA PRO A 232 -19.18 -17.43 8.50
C PRO A 232 -18.01 -17.43 7.53
N TYR A 233 -16.82 -17.07 7.99
CA TYR A 233 -15.60 -17.12 7.19
C TYR A 233 -14.70 -18.24 7.69
N GLU A 234 -14.25 -19.10 6.78
CA GLU A 234 -13.24 -20.11 7.09
C GLU A 234 -11.85 -19.53 6.92
N GLU A 235 -10.94 -19.94 7.80
CA GLU A 235 -9.52 -19.65 7.72
C GLU A 235 -8.75 -20.96 7.65
N ILE A 236 -7.86 -21.06 6.66
CA ILE A 236 -7.06 -22.26 6.41
C ILE A 236 -5.61 -21.87 6.28
N TYR A 237 -4.73 -22.54 7.01
CA TYR A 237 -3.29 -22.40 6.85
C TYR A 237 -2.70 -23.67 6.24
N ILE A 238 -1.95 -23.51 5.15
CA ILE A 238 -1.35 -24.60 4.39
C ILE A 238 0.16 -24.39 4.29
N ASP A 239 0.94 -25.42 4.60
CA ASP A 239 2.35 -25.46 4.25
C ASP A 239 2.48 -25.74 2.75
N ILE A 240 3.03 -24.77 1.99
CA ILE A 240 3.13 -24.86 0.53
C ILE A 240 4.08 -25.97 0.11
N GLU A 241 5.21 -26.16 0.82
CA GLU A 241 6.20 -27.18 0.50
C GLU A 241 5.77 -28.58 0.95
N GLY A 242 5.11 -28.66 2.12
CA GLY A 242 4.63 -29.92 2.67
C GLY A 242 3.29 -30.38 2.10
N GLU A 243 2.60 -29.52 1.35
CA GLU A 243 1.25 -29.75 0.78
C GLU A 243 0.25 -30.27 1.83
N ASN A 244 0.33 -29.76 3.08
CA ASN A 244 -0.55 -30.16 4.15
C ASN A 244 -1.22 -28.97 4.87
N VAL A 245 -2.41 -29.19 5.41
CA VAL A 245 -3.12 -28.23 6.24
C VAL A 245 -2.48 -28.20 7.62
N ILE A 246 -2.03 -27.02 8.05
CA ILE A 246 -1.44 -26.79 9.38
C ILE A 246 -2.53 -26.63 10.41
N GLU A 247 -3.48 -25.72 10.18
CA GLU A 247 -4.58 -25.40 11.10
C GLU A 247 -5.78 -24.88 10.31
N GLU A 248 -6.98 -25.16 10.82
CA GLU A 248 -8.25 -24.61 10.36
C GLU A 248 -8.81 -23.69 11.45
N GLY A 249 -9.28 -22.52 11.03
CA GLY A 249 -9.87 -21.52 11.89
C GLY A 249 -11.15 -20.94 11.29
N GLY A 250 -11.57 -19.83 11.85
CA GLY A 250 -12.70 -19.08 11.32
C GLY A 250 -12.78 -17.68 11.86
N TYR A 251 -13.50 -16.84 11.14
CA TYR A 251 -13.83 -15.47 11.52
C TYR A 251 -15.31 -15.23 11.40
N GLU A 252 -15.83 -14.43 12.31
CA GLU A 252 -17.22 -13.97 12.26
C GLU A 252 -17.43 -12.92 11.18
N THR A 253 -16.39 -12.12 10.94
CA THR A 253 -16.34 -11.12 9.86
C THR A 253 -15.04 -11.21 9.10
N PHE A 254 -15.05 -10.77 7.83
CA PHE A 254 -13.86 -10.72 6.98
C PHE A 254 -12.78 -9.83 7.62
N PRO A 255 -11.57 -10.36 7.88
CA PRO A 255 -10.54 -9.66 8.65
C PRO A 255 -9.66 -8.72 7.82
N PHE A 256 -9.90 -8.59 6.53
CA PHE A 256 -9.09 -7.76 5.64
C PHE A 256 -9.90 -6.59 5.08
N MET A 257 -9.26 -5.44 4.98
CA MET A 257 -9.71 -4.30 4.21
C MET A 257 -8.85 -4.21 2.95
N VAL A 258 -9.44 -4.43 1.78
CA VAL A 258 -8.76 -4.22 0.49
C VAL A 258 -9.25 -2.91 -0.08
N SER A 259 -8.39 -1.90 -0.09
CA SER A 259 -8.73 -0.55 -0.54
C SER A 259 -8.01 -0.22 -1.85
N ARG A 260 -8.75 0.37 -2.80
CA ARG A 260 -8.26 0.74 -4.13
C ARG A 260 -8.29 2.26 -4.30
N PHE A 261 -7.33 2.78 -5.05
CA PHE A 261 -7.40 4.19 -5.43
C PHE A 261 -8.54 4.44 -6.42
N GLN A 262 -8.60 3.65 -7.49
CA GLN A 262 -9.68 3.63 -8.48
C GLN A 262 -9.75 2.22 -9.10
N LYS A 263 -10.94 1.64 -9.22
CA LYS A 263 -11.12 0.35 -9.88
C LYS A 263 -10.87 0.48 -11.38
N TRP A 264 -10.17 -0.47 -11.99
CA TRP A 264 -9.85 -0.44 -13.44
C TRP A 264 -11.08 -0.66 -14.35
N GLY A 265 -12.14 -1.19 -13.82
CA GLY A 265 -13.36 -1.55 -14.54
C GLY A 265 -14.05 -2.75 -13.89
N ASN A 266 -15.12 -3.22 -14.49
CA ASN A 266 -15.95 -4.27 -13.87
C ASN A 266 -15.36 -5.68 -13.96
N HIS A 267 -14.34 -5.89 -14.81
CA HIS A 267 -13.78 -7.23 -15.06
C HIS A 267 -12.48 -7.49 -14.27
N HIS A 268 -11.96 -6.50 -13.56
CA HIS A 268 -10.72 -6.63 -12.81
C HIS A 268 -10.93 -6.23 -11.36
N VAL A 269 -10.40 -7.03 -10.46
CA VAL A 269 -10.48 -6.78 -9.01
C VAL A 269 -9.48 -5.72 -8.53
N TRP A 270 -8.40 -5.51 -9.29
CA TRP A 270 -7.29 -4.64 -8.91
C TRP A 270 -7.55 -3.16 -9.21
N GLY A 271 -6.99 -2.31 -8.36
CA GLY A 271 -7.05 -0.87 -8.50
C GLY A 271 -5.95 -0.29 -9.38
N VAL A 272 -6.18 0.94 -9.84
CA VAL A 272 -5.27 1.75 -10.63
C VAL A 272 -5.02 3.07 -9.94
N SER A 273 -3.75 3.45 -9.89
CA SER A 273 -3.28 4.70 -9.27
C SER A 273 -3.00 5.81 -10.30
N PRO A 274 -2.82 7.04 -9.82
CA PRO A 274 -2.23 8.12 -10.62
C PRO A 274 -0.86 7.75 -11.18
N CYS A 275 -0.06 6.97 -10.43
CA CYS A 275 1.27 6.52 -10.86
C CYS A 275 1.23 5.74 -12.17
N ARG A 276 0.27 4.82 -12.33
CA ARG A 276 0.12 4.08 -13.59
C ARG A 276 -0.17 5.01 -14.77
N LYS A 277 -1.00 6.04 -14.56
CA LYS A 277 -1.31 7.03 -15.59
C LYS A 277 -0.08 7.90 -15.93
N ALA A 278 0.76 8.17 -14.93
CA ALA A 278 1.97 8.97 -15.07
C ALA A 278 3.17 8.19 -15.62
N MET A 279 3.14 6.86 -15.71
CA MET A 279 4.30 6.04 -16.12
C MET A 279 4.98 6.52 -17.41
N PRO A 280 4.28 6.90 -18.50
CA PRO A 280 4.94 7.42 -19.70
C PRO A 280 5.74 8.70 -19.43
N ALA A 281 5.21 9.59 -18.58
CA ALA A 281 5.90 10.82 -18.20
C ALA A 281 7.09 10.53 -17.27
N ILE A 282 6.94 9.57 -16.35
CA ILE A 282 7.99 9.11 -15.42
C ILE A 282 9.19 8.56 -16.21
N HIS A 283 8.95 7.66 -17.16
CA HIS A 283 10.01 7.10 -18.00
C HIS A 283 10.71 8.19 -18.82
N GLN A 284 9.95 9.15 -19.38
CA GLN A 284 10.53 10.26 -20.15
C GLN A 284 11.36 11.19 -19.25
N ALA A 285 10.86 11.53 -18.04
CA ALA A 285 11.60 12.38 -17.11
C ALA A 285 12.90 11.71 -16.66
N ASN A 286 12.84 10.41 -16.31
CA ASN A 286 14.02 9.65 -15.92
C ASN A 286 15.07 9.59 -17.04
N PHE A 287 14.65 9.32 -18.27
CA PHE A 287 15.54 9.32 -19.45
C PHE A 287 16.16 10.70 -19.72
N LEU A 288 15.36 11.78 -19.65
CA LEU A 288 15.85 13.14 -19.86
C LEU A 288 16.85 13.56 -18.77
N GLN A 289 16.63 13.14 -17.52
CA GLN A 289 17.55 13.42 -16.43
C GLN A 289 18.89 12.67 -16.65
N GLU A 290 18.85 11.38 -17.01
CA GLU A 290 20.03 10.59 -17.35
C GLU A 290 20.85 11.28 -18.46
N MET A 291 20.19 11.72 -19.55
CA MET A 291 20.85 12.46 -20.63
C MET A 291 21.44 13.81 -20.18
N ALA A 292 20.76 14.51 -19.25
CA ALA A 292 21.26 15.75 -18.68
C ALA A 292 22.52 15.52 -17.84
N ASP A 293 22.55 14.45 -17.06
CA ASP A 293 23.69 14.07 -16.23
C ASP A 293 24.89 13.66 -17.09
N GLU A 294 24.69 12.89 -18.17
CA GLU A 294 25.70 12.57 -19.15
C GLU A 294 26.26 13.84 -19.84
N LEU A 295 25.38 14.80 -20.16
CA LEU A 295 25.81 16.05 -20.75
C LEU A 295 26.69 16.85 -19.78
N VAL A 296 26.33 16.92 -18.52
CA VAL A 296 27.13 17.57 -17.46
C VAL A 296 28.49 16.86 -17.32
N GLU A 297 28.50 15.52 -17.34
CA GLU A 297 29.76 14.77 -17.31
C GLU A 297 30.68 15.12 -18.50
N LEU A 298 30.10 15.18 -19.71
CA LEU A 298 30.84 15.59 -20.93
C LEU A 298 31.34 17.04 -20.89
N GLN A 299 30.63 17.94 -20.18
CA GLN A 299 31.09 19.33 -19.98
C GLN A 299 32.23 19.41 -18.98
N VAL A 300 32.18 18.59 -17.91
CA VAL A 300 33.24 18.54 -16.88
C VAL A 300 34.47 17.77 -17.38
N ARG A 301 34.23 16.74 -18.20
CA ARG A 301 35.26 15.88 -18.80
C ARG A 301 35.10 15.82 -20.32
N PRO A 302 35.44 16.90 -21.04
CA PRO A 302 35.22 16.98 -22.47
C PRO A 302 36.03 15.92 -23.22
N ARG A 303 35.45 15.41 -24.30
CA ARG A 303 36.15 14.50 -25.22
C ARG A 303 37.11 15.31 -26.08
N PHE A 304 38.34 14.85 -26.15
CA PHE A 304 39.38 15.50 -26.96
C PHE A 304 39.66 14.65 -28.20
N LYS A 305 39.93 15.36 -29.30
CA LYS A 305 40.58 14.79 -30.48
C LYS A 305 42.06 15.02 -30.37
N GLN A 306 42.86 13.98 -30.47
CA GLN A 306 44.32 14.13 -30.48
C GLN A 306 44.91 13.36 -31.65
N LEU A 307 46.05 13.77 -32.15
CA LEU A 307 46.82 13.04 -33.17
C LEU A 307 47.37 11.74 -32.51
N ALA A 308 47.46 10.69 -33.32
CA ALA A 308 47.99 9.40 -32.82
C ALA A 308 49.41 9.53 -32.27
N SER A 309 50.20 10.48 -32.80
CA SER A 309 51.55 10.80 -32.31
C SER A 309 51.59 11.42 -30.91
N MET A 310 50.46 11.94 -30.40
CA MET A 310 50.38 12.61 -29.09
C MET A 310 49.75 11.71 -28.00
N VAL A 311 49.44 10.45 -28.32
CA VAL A 311 48.86 9.51 -27.34
C VAL A 311 49.86 9.28 -26.20
N GLY A 312 49.44 9.54 -24.97
CA GLY A 312 50.28 9.43 -23.75
C GLY A 312 51.12 10.67 -23.43
N GLN A 313 51.08 11.73 -24.26
CA GLN A 313 51.85 12.97 -24.02
C GLN A 313 50.96 14.11 -23.52
N VAL A 314 49.63 13.90 -23.46
CA VAL A 314 48.66 14.91 -23.06
C VAL A 314 48.34 14.75 -21.56
N ASP A 315 48.59 15.81 -20.80
CA ASP A 315 48.19 15.87 -19.37
C ASP A 315 46.79 16.48 -19.24
N LEU A 316 45.79 15.63 -18.96
CA LEU A 316 44.38 16.03 -18.82
C LEU A 316 44.03 16.46 -17.37
N ARG A 317 44.98 16.58 -16.46
CA ARG A 317 44.73 17.03 -15.08
C ARG A 317 44.48 18.53 -15.05
N ALA A 318 43.70 18.98 -14.08
CA ALA A 318 43.50 20.41 -13.83
C ALA A 318 44.85 21.10 -13.59
N GLY A 319 45.20 22.08 -14.44
CA GLY A 319 46.50 22.77 -14.42
C GLY A 319 47.64 21.98 -15.07
N GLY A 320 47.38 20.83 -15.69
CA GLY A 320 48.37 20.05 -16.45
C GLY A 320 48.91 20.83 -17.66
N ARG A 321 50.17 20.55 -18.01
CA ARG A 321 50.85 21.18 -19.16
C ARG A 321 51.15 20.15 -20.22
N THR A 322 50.63 20.38 -21.42
CA THR A 322 50.93 19.57 -22.62
C THR A 322 51.90 20.37 -23.50
N LEU A 323 53.00 19.77 -23.84
CA LEU A 323 54.00 20.35 -24.73
C LEU A 323 53.86 19.73 -26.15
N GLY A 324 53.68 20.54 -27.13
CA GLY A 324 53.63 20.14 -28.55
C GLY A 324 54.79 20.77 -29.35
N GLU A 325 55.27 20.07 -30.36
CA GLU A 325 56.35 20.50 -31.21
C GLU A 325 55.90 21.55 -32.26
N SER A 326 54.60 21.64 -32.55
CA SER A 326 54.03 22.59 -33.47
C SER A 326 52.66 23.13 -33.01
N VAL A 327 52.26 24.33 -33.52
CA VAL A 327 50.95 24.93 -33.25
C VAL A 327 49.81 24.03 -33.75
N GLU A 328 50.00 23.34 -34.88
CA GLU A 328 49.01 22.42 -35.46
C GLU A 328 48.76 21.19 -34.54
N GLN A 329 49.80 20.68 -33.85
CA GLN A 329 49.64 19.60 -32.87
C GLN A 329 48.85 20.06 -31.66
N LEU A 330 49.07 21.28 -31.19
CA LEU A 330 48.30 21.86 -30.07
C LEU A 330 46.86 22.19 -30.45
N GLU A 331 46.64 22.66 -31.70
CA GLU A 331 45.31 22.92 -32.23
C GLU A 331 44.48 21.62 -32.47
N SER A 332 45.14 20.47 -32.62
CA SER A 332 44.47 19.17 -32.72
C SER A 332 43.80 18.73 -31.44
N LEU A 333 44.18 19.28 -30.30
CA LEU A 333 43.56 19.11 -28.99
C LEU A 333 42.30 19.92 -28.82
N LYS A 334 41.51 20.10 -29.88
CA LYS A 334 40.25 20.80 -29.76
C LYS A 334 39.23 19.94 -29.04
N GLU A 335 38.61 20.55 -28.05
CA GLU A 335 37.41 20.03 -27.44
C GLU A 335 36.39 19.71 -28.54
N TRP A 336 35.86 18.49 -28.55
CA TRP A 336 34.75 18.17 -29.42
C TRP A 336 33.53 18.83 -28.83
N ALA A 337 33.24 20.07 -29.23
CA ALA A 337 32.05 20.78 -28.78
C ALA A 337 30.81 19.96 -29.10
N THR A 338 30.15 19.53 -28.04
CA THR A 338 28.87 18.86 -28.14
C THR A 338 27.86 19.92 -28.58
N ALA A 339 27.40 19.86 -29.85
CA ALA A 339 26.42 20.79 -30.40
C ALA A 339 24.99 20.55 -29.80
N GLY A 340 24.90 20.13 -28.55
CA GLY A 340 23.65 19.93 -27.83
C GLY A 340 23.05 21.26 -27.35
N ARG A 341 21.73 21.32 -27.27
CA ARG A 341 20.99 22.44 -26.69
C ARG A 341 20.42 22.02 -25.33
N PRO A 342 21.20 22.17 -24.27
CA PRO A 342 20.80 21.69 -22.90
C PRO A 342 19.56 22.43 -22.40
N ASP A 343 19.35 23.71 -22.81
CA ASP A 343 18.17 24.50 -22.49
C ASP A 343 16.85 23.84 -22.91
N ILE A 344 16.82 23.23 -24.09
CA ILE A 344 15.63 22.51 -24.58
C ILE A 344 15.40 21.21 -23.77
N GLY A 345 16.46 20.50 -23.43
CA GLY A 345 16.40 19.29 -22.62
C GLY A 345 15.83 19.59 -21.25
N GLN A 346 16.34 20.62 -20.59
CA GLN A 346 15.89 21.04 -19.27
C GLN A 346 14.42 21.50 -19.28
N ALA A 347 14.03 22.35 -20.25
CA ALA A 347 12.63 22.78 -20.35
C ALA A 347 11.65 21.63 -20.58
N ARG A 348 12.05 20.58 -21.32
CA ARG A 348 11.26 19.37 -21.50
C ARG A 348 11.18 18.52 -20.22
N LEU A 349 12.28 18.40 -19.50
CA LEU A 349 12.32 17.70 -18.22
C LEU A 349 11.37 18.37 -17.22
N GLU A 350 11.46 19.70 -17.06
CA GLU A 350 10.58 20.47 -16.17
C GLU A 350 9.10 20.31 -16.54
N ALA A 351 8.78 20.33 -17.84
CA ALA A 351 7.41 20.07 -18.30
C ALA A 351 6.92 18.67 -17.90
N LYS A 352 7.77 17.63 -18.03
CA LYS A 352 7.39 16.27 -17.62
C LYS A 352 7.25 16.12 -16.11
N GLN A 353 8.11 16.76 -15.34
CA GLN A 353 7.97 16.80 -13.88
C GLN A 353 6.68 17.52 -13.46
N GLN A 354 6.28 18.59 -14.16
CA GLN A 354 5.00 19.25 -13.92
C GLN A 354 3.81 18.35 -14.30
N ASP A 355 3.87 17.63 -15.43
CA ASP A 355 2.84 16.64 -15.80
C ASP A 355 2.67 15.57 -14.70
N ILE A 356 3.78 15.03 -14.17
CA ILE A 356 3.76 14.06 -13.07
C ILE A 356 3.11 14.69 -11.84
N ARG A 357 3.56 15.86 -11.40
CA ARG A 357 3.00 16.54 -10.22
C ARG A 357 1.50 16.81 -10.37
N ALA A 358 1.05 17.23 -11.54
CA ALA A 358 -0.37 17.48 -11.82
C ALA A 358 -1.21 16.20 -11.70
N LEU A 359 -0.73 15.06 -12.25
CA LEU A 359 -1.43 13.77 -12.15
C LEU A 359 -1.54 13.25 -10.71
N PHE A 360 -0.60 13.62 -9.84
CA PHE A 360 -0.61 13.27 -8.41
C PHE A 360 -1.29 14.33 -7.53
N PHE A 361 -2.07 15.23 -8.13
CA PHE A 361 -2.81 16.27 -7.39
C PHE A 361 -1.89 17.12 -6.49
N HIS A 362 -0.73 17.52 -7.02
CA HIS A 362 0.27 18.26 -6.24
C HIS A 362 -0.29 19.54 -5.60
N SER A 363 -1.24 20.20 -6.24
CA SER A 363 -1.92 21.39 -5.71
C SER A 363 -2.62 21.14 -4.36
N LEU A 364 -3.05 19.90 -4.08
CA LEU A 364 -3.77 19.56 -2.84
C LEU A 364 -2.86 19.45 -1.61
N TRP A 365 -1.56 19.20 -1.79
CA TRP A 365 -0.62 18.98 -0.70
C TRP A 365 0.58 19.92 -0.72
N GLN A 366 0.63 20.84 -1.69
CA GLN A 366 1.65 21.90 -1.72
C GLN A 366 1.41 22.90 -0.58
N PRO A 367 2.44 23.24 0.22
CA PRO A 367 2.31 24.25 1.24
C PRO A 367 1.94 25.62 0.65
N LEU A 368 1.03 26.34 1.30
CA LEU A 368 0.65 27.71 0.90
C LEU A 368 1.83 28.70 0.94
N SER A 369 2.91 28.36 1.68
CA SER A 369 4.14 29.15 1.78
C SER A 369 4.93 29.24 0.46
N ASP A 370 4.71 28.31 -0.47
CA ASP A 370 5.39 28.35 -1.78
C ASP A 370 4.75 29.33 -2.79
N THR A 371 3.63 29.96 -2.43
CA THR A 371 3.03 31.02 -3.21
C THR A 371 3.71 32.35 -2.89
N THR A 372 4.48 32.89 -3.82
CA THR A 372 5.15 34.20 -3.75
C THR A 372 4.19 35.39 -3.72
N ARG A 373 2.87 35.16 -3.61
CA ARG A 373 1.81 36.17 -3.66
C ARG A 373 1.04 36.18 -2.36
N ASP A 374 0.71 37.38 -1.85
CA ASP A 374 -0.22 37.53 -0.74
C ASP A 374 -1.61 37.01 -1.12
N VAL A 375 -2.00 35.89 -0.47
CA VAL A 375 -3.26 35.19 -0.73
C VAL A 375 -4.29 35.66 0.30
N THR A 376 -5.49 36.05 -0.14
CA THR A 376 -6.56 36.46 0.75
C THR A 376 -7.22 35.25 1.44
N ALA A 377 -7.83 35.47 2.62
CA ALA A 377 -8.56 34.41 3.33
C ALA A 377 -9.65 33.77 2.45
N THR A 378 -10.37 34.57 1.67
CA THR A 378 -11.40 34.09 0.73
C THR A 378 -10.83 33.19 -0.37
N GLU A 379 -9.62 33.51 -0.87
CA GLU A 379 -8.96 32.69 -1.89
C GLU A 379 -8.47 31.34 -1.30
N ILE A 380 -8.06 31.34 -0.03
CA ILE A 380 -7.69 30.13 0.69
C ILE A 380 -8.91 29.23 0.87
N ASP A 381 -10.07 29.78 1.26
CA ASP A 381 -11.29 29.00 1.44
C ASP A 381 -11.83 28.45 0.11
N GLU A 382 -11.75 29.21 -0.97
CA GLU A 382 -12.14 28.74 -2.30
C GLU A 382 -11.23 27.61 -2.81
N ARG A 383 -9.92 27.72 -2.59
CA ARG A 383 -8.99 26.61 -2.89
C ARG A 383 -9.28 25.37 -2.07
N ARG A 384 -9.58 25.50 -0.78
CA ARG A 384 -9.96 24.37 0.06
C ARG A 384 -11.22 23.68 -0.45
N ARG A 385 -12.24 24.43 -0.85
CA ARG A 385 -13.48 23.84 -1.45
C ARG A 385 -13.19 23.10 -2.75
N GLN A 386 -12.36 23.67 -3.63
CA GLN A 386 -11.96 22.99 -4.87
C GLN A 386 -11.14 21.72 -4.58
N ASP A 387 -10.27 21.77 -3.61
CA ASP A 387 -9.46 20.62 -3.15
C ASP A 387 -10.37 19.51 -2.60
N GLU A 388 -11.36 19.85 -1.80
CA GLU A 388 -12.34 18.92 -1.24
C GLU A 388 -13.16 18.23 -2.33
N LEU A 389 -13.62 18.98 -3.33
CA LEU A 389 -14.32 18.40 -4.49
C LEU A 389 -13.46 17.43 -5.29
N LEU A 390 -12.18 17.74 -5.50
CA LEU A 390 -11.25 16.85 -6.21
C LEU A 390 -10.92 15.58 -5.42
N PHE A 391 -10.93 15.66 -4.08
CA PHE A 391 -10.62 14.54 -3.20
C PHE A 391 -11.84 13.67 -2.84
N SER A 392 -13.05 14.20 -3.01
CA SER A 392 -14.32 13.52 -2.66
C SER A 392 -14.45 12.09 -3.21
N PRO A 393 -14.11 11.77 -4.49
CA PRO A 393 -14.20 10.39 -4.97
C PRO A 393 -13.27 9.41 -4.21
N THR A 394 -12.08 9.87 -3.81
CA THR A 394 -11.13 9.06 -3.04
C THR A 394 -11.64 8.83 -1.62
N LEU A 395 -12.27 9.84 -1.01
CA LEU A 395 -12.90 9.74 0.30
C LEU A 395 -14.04 8.72 0.28
N ASN A 396 -14.95 8.83 -0.70
CA ASN A 396 -16.07 7.91 -0.84
C ASN A 396 -15.61 6.46 -1.03
N SER A 397 -14.61 6.23 -1.88
CA SER A 397 -14.01 4.91 -2.05
C SER A 397 -13.43 4.37 -0.74
N TYR A 398 -12.71 5.22 0.01
CA TYR A 398 -12.14 4.83 1.29
C TYR A 398 -13.21 4.42 2.31
N MET A 399 -14.35 5.12 2.35
CA MET A 399 -15.45 4.81 3.27
C MET A 399 -16.09 3.46 2.96
N VAL A 400 -16.39 3.20 1.70
CA VAL A 400 -16.93 1.91 1.26
C VAL A 400 -15.94 0.79 1.59
N ASP A 401 -14.67 0.96 1.25
CA ASP A 401 -13.62 -0.06 1.47
C ASP A 401 -13.34 -0.29 2.98
N SER A 402 -13.58 0.70 3.84
CA SER A 402 -13.34 0.60 5.30
C SER A 402 -14.54 0.06 6.10
N GLN A 403 -15.71 -0.07 5.47
CA GLN A 403 -16.91 -0.60 6.13
C GLN A 403 -16.72 -2.03 6.71
N PRO A 404 -16.10 -3.00 6.01
CA PRO A 404 -15.79 -4.31 6.59
C PRO A 404 -14.90 -4.22 7.83
N LEU A 405 -13.93 -3.28 7.81
CA LEU A 405 -13.03 -3.06 8.95
C LEU A 405 -13.81 -2.53 10.17
N ALA A 406 -14.71 -1.57 9.97
CA ALA A 406 -15.56 -1.03 11.05
C ALA A 406 -16.46 -2.13 11.66
N LYS A 407 -17.06 -2.97 10.84
CA LYS A 407 -17.83 -4.14 11.31
C LYS A 407 -16.95 -5.08 12.12
N ARG A 408 -15.75 -5.36 11.67
CA ARG A 408 -14.79 -6.23 12.36
C ARG A 408 -14.38 -5.65 13.73
N GLU A 409 -14.00 -4.36 13.79
CA GLU A 409 -13.67 -3.67 15.03
C GLU A 409 -14.82 -3.74 16.04
N TYR A 410 -16.02 -3.40 15.56
CA TYR A 410 -17.23 -3.43 16.37
C TYR A 410 -17.50 -4.81 16.98
N GLN A 411 -17.46 -5.86 16.18
CA GLN A 411 -17.69 -7.22 16.66
C GLN A 411 -16.62 -7.70 17.62
N MET A 412 -15.35 -7.40 17.36
CA MET A 412 -14.26 -7.70 18.27
C MET A 412 -14.46 -7.04 19.64
N MET A 413 -14.92 -5.77 19.65
CA MET A 413 -15.22 -5.04 20.89
C MET A 413 -16.41 -5.65 21.64
N MET A 414 -17.49 -6.00 20.92
CA MET A 414 -18.66 -6.64 21.50
C MET A 414 -18.31 -8.01 22.12
N ALA A 415 -17.59 -8.86 21.40
CA ALA A 415 -17.15 -10.17 21.87
C ALA A 415 -16.24 -10.08 23.11
N ALA A 416 -15.43 -9.03 23.22
CA ALA A 416 -14.54 -8.80 24.35
C ALA A 416 -15.18 -8.01 25.52
N GLY A 417 -16.46 -7.64 25.42
CA GLY A 417 -17.14 -6.81 26.43
C GLY A 417 -16.58 -5.40 26.58
N LYS A 418 -15.94 -4.88 25.51
CA LYS A 418 -15.35 -3.54 25.47
C LYS A 418 -16.34 -2.47 24.95
N HIS A 419 -17.53 -2.46 25.51
CA HIS A 419 -18.63 -1.58 25.11
C HIS A 419 -19.27 -0.89 26.33
N PRO A 420 -19.91 0.28 26.16
CA PRO A 420 -20.74 0.88 27.20
C PRO A 420 -21.97 -0.01 27.48
N PRO A 421 -22.69 0.20 28.58
CA PRO A 421 -23.94 -0.51 28.83
C PRO A 421 -24.87 -0.41 27.62
N ILE A 422 -25.41 -1.56 27.20
CA ILE A 422 -26.28 -1.64 26.02
C ILE A 422 -27.66 -1.06 26.40
N PRO A 423 -28.19 -0.05 25.66
CA PRO A 423 -29.52 0.51 25.88
C PRO A 423 -30.63 -0.52 25.66
N ALA A 424 -31.78 -0.34 26.32
CA ALA A 424 -32.93 -1.22 26.18
C ALA A 424 -33.43 -1.32 24.74
N THR A 425 -33.41 -0.21 24.01
CA THR A 425 -33.77 -0.12 22.60
C THR A 425 -32.94 -1.03 21.67
N ILE A 426 -31.63 -1.15 21.94
CA ILE A 426 -30.76 -2.07 21.19
C ILE A 426 -31.02 -3.51 21.59
N LEU A 427 -31.32 -3.77 22.87
CA LEU A 427 -31.67 -5.11 23.32
C LEU A 427 -32.99 -5.59 22.72
N GLU A 428 -33.99 -4.70 22.58
CA GLU A 428 -35.25 -4.98 21.86
C GLU A 428 -35.00 -5.31 20.39
N TYR A 429 -34.20 -4.46 19.70
CA TYR A 429 -33.80 -4.72 18.31
C TYR A 429 -33.11 -6.07 18.12
N MET A 430 -32.21 -6.43 19.06
CA MET A 430 -31.55 -7.73 19.06
C MET A 430 -32.53 -8.88 19.32
N GLY A 431 -33.54 -8.66 20.17
CA GLY A 431 -34.60 -9.63 20.42
C GLY A 431 -35.47 -9.89 19.19
N ASP A 432 -35.77 -8.87 18.42
CA ASP A 432 -36.61 -8.94 17.22
C ASP A 432 -35.84 -9.47 15.98
N THR A 433 -34.61 -9.04 15.79
CA THR A 433 -33.81 -9.37 14.58
C THR A 433 -32.85 -10.55 14.79
N GLY A 434 -32.54 -10.90 16.03
CA GLY A 434 -31.49 -11.88 16.37
C GLY A 434 -30.06 -11.43 16.04
N LYS A 435 -29.87 -10.16 15.68
CA LYS A 435 -28.58 -9.61 15.23
C LYS A 435 -28.27 -8.28 15.92
N LEU A 436 -26.99 -8.02 16.10
CA LEU A 436 -26.50 -6.70 16.49
C LEU A 436 -26.70 -5.70 15.34
N PRO A 437 -27.03 -4.42 15.62
CA PRO A 437 -27.08 -3.40 14.59
C PRO A 437 -25.67 -3.18 14.00
N ASP A 438 -25.57 -3.20 12.67
CA ASP A 438 -24.32 -2.95 11.98
C ASP A 438 -23.90 -1.46 12.11
N PRO A 439 -22.64 -1.16 12.42
CA PRO A 439 -22.14 0.21 12.39
C PRO A 439 -22.04 0.69 10.94
N VAL A 440 -22.49 1.92 10.69
CA VAL A 440 -22.30 2.61 9.41
C VAL A 440 -21.14 3.58 9.58
N MET A 441 -20.07 3.39 8.82
CA MET A 441 -18.91 4.26 8.94
C MET A 441 -19.16 5.60 8.24
N SER A 442 -18.91 6.72 8.94
CA SER A 442 -18.85 8.05 8.38
C SER A 442 -17.53 8.72 8.77
N THR A 443 -17.04 9.65 7.96
CA THR A 443 -15.89 10.48 8.33
C THR A 443 -16.35 11.88 8.71
N LYS A 444 -15.57 12.56 9.56
CA LYS A 444 -15.86 13.94 9.97
C LYS A 444 -15.93 14.91 8.77
N THR A 445 -15.20 14.61 7.70
CA THR A 445 -15.21 15.41 6.46
C THR A 445 -16.59 15.39 5.79
N GLU A 446 -17.30 14.26 5.79
CA GLU A 446 -18.69 14.19 5.31
C GLU A 446 -19.66 14.95 6.22
N LEU A 447 -19.45 14.87 7.54
CA LEU A 447 -20.27 15.59 8.48
C LEU A 447 -20.13 17.12 8.35
N THR A 448 -18.94 17.62 8.03
CA THR A 448 -18.73 19.04 7.75
C THR A 448 -19.31 19.45 6.41
N MET A 449 -19.27 18.61 5.38
CA MET A 449 -19.91 18.89 4.07
C MET A 449 -21.44 18.84 4.13
N ALA A 450 -22.03 18.11 5.08
CA ALA A 450 -23.50 18.02 5.25
C ALA A 450 -24.09 19.16 6.11
N ILE A 451 -23.24 19.98 6.76
CA ILE A 451 -23.67 21.08 7.64
C ILE A 451 -23.56 22.46 6.94
N ASP A 452 -22.82 22.56 5.82
CA ASP A 452 -22.72 23.73 4.95
C ASP A 452 -23.68 23.60 3.74
#